data_d0b9f0cf8f9bb5b8d9d630a58e0a2e10
#
_entry.id   d0b9f0cf8f9bb5b8d9d630a58e0a2e10
#
_cell.length_a   1.000
_cell.length_b   1.000
_cell.length_c   1.000
_cell.angle_alpha   90.00
_cell.angle_beta   90.00
_cell.angle_gamma   90.00
#
_symmetry.space_group_name_H-M   'P 1'
#
loop_
_entity.id
_entity.type
_entity.pdbx_description
1 polymer ?
#
loop_
_entity_poly.entity_id
_entity_poly.type
_entity_poly.pdbx_seq_one_letter_code
_entity_poly.pdbx_strand_id
1 'polypeptide(L)'
;MYEELVNEIIEGRRLGKEDDLTFLIDGDLESLCQGADKIRKELCGNQVDLCTIINGRAGRCSENCRFCAQSSHHHTGAEEYDVMDVDSFVKACHVNEENGAHRFSIVTAGRT
;
A
#
# COMPACT_ATOMS: atom_id res chain seq x y z
N MET A 1 -13.12 3.10 -26.63
CA MET A 1 -12.34 4.34 -26.74
C MET A 1 -10.87 4.14 -26.29
N TYR A 2 -10.60 3.39 -25.23
CA TYR A 2 -9.22 3.19 -24.72
C TYR A 2 -8.57 1.86 -25.14
N GLU A 3 -9.20 1.03 -25.96
CA GLU A 3 -8.70 -0.30 -26.31
C GLU A 3 -7.32 -0.30 -26.99
N GLU A 4 -7.08 0.67 -27.86
CA GLU A 4 -5.80 0.81 -28.57
C GLU A 4 -4.69 1.13 -27.55
N LEU A 5 -4.90 2.12 -26.69
CA LEU A 5 -3.96 2.47 -25.64
C LEU A 5 -3.71 1.30 -24.66
N VAL A 6 -4.74 0.57 -24.28
CA VAL A 6 -4.64 -0.61 -23.42
C VAL A 6 -3.75 -1.69 -24.07
N ASN A 7 -3.96 -1.97 -25.35
CA ASN A 7 -3.14 -2.94 -26.08
C ASN A 7 -1.67 -2.48 -26.19
N GLU A 8 -1.43 -1.21 -26.50
CA GLU A 8 -0.08 -0.65 -26.55
C GLU A 8 0.63 -0.76 -25.18
N ILE A 9 -0.09 -0.53 -24.08
CA ILE A 9 0.46 -0.67 -22.72
C ILE A 9 0.81 -2.15 -22.43
N ILE A 10 -0.04 -3.08 -22.84
CA ILE A 10 0.21 -4.52 -22.70
C ILE A 10 1.46 -4.92 -23.52
N GLU A 11 1.64 -4.32 -24.70
CA GLU A 11 2.81 -4.52 -25.57
C GLU A 11 4.09 -3.82 -25.05
N GLY A 12 4.01 -3.08 -23.96
CA GLY A 12 5.15 -2.48 -23.29
C GLY A 12 5.26 -0.97 -23.30
N ARG A 13 4.33 -0.25 -23.97
CA ARG A 13 4.27 1.22 -23.88
C ARG A 13 4.12 1.65 -22.43
N ARG A 14 4.77 2.73 -22.07
CA ARG A 14 4.58 3.42 -20.78
C ARG A 14 4.21 4.86 -21.03
N LEU A 15 3.16 5.32 -20.35
CA LEU A 15 2.76 6.73 -20.40
C LEU A 15 3.79 7.59 -19.66
N GLY A 16 4.21 8.65 -20.29
CA GLY A 16 5.19 9.59 -19.79
C GLY A 16 4.58 10.98 -19.56
N LYS A 17 5.43 11.91 -19.14
CA LYS A 17 5.03 13.31 -18.88
C LYS A 17 4.62 14.07 -20.15
N GLU A 18 5.02 13.59 -21.32
CA GLU A 18 4.74 14.21 -22.64
C GLU A 18 3.40 13.70 -23.23
N ASP A 19 2.81 12.67 -22.64
CA ASP A 19 1.50 12.18 -23.07
C ASP A 19 0.39 13.07 -22.51
N ASP A 20 -0.70 13.23 -23.26
CA ASP A 20 -1.91 13.85 -22.74
C ASP A 20 -2.61 12.87 -21.78
N LEU A 21 -2.55 13.16 -20.49
CA LEU A 21 -3.12 12.35 -19.43
C LEU A 21 -4.48 12.88 -18.94
N THR A 22 -5.05 13.89 -19.61
CA THR A 22 -6.32 14.53 -19.22
C THR A 22 -7.47 13.53 -19.15
N PHE A 23 -7.45 12.52 -20.03
CA PHE A 23 -8.45 11.45 -20.04
C PHE A 23 -8.54 10.64 -18.73
N LEU A 24 -7.47 10.61 -17.91
CA LEU A 24 -7.50 9.95 -16.59
C LEU A 24 -8.36 10.72 -15.57
N ILE A 25 -8.64 11.99 -15.83
CA ILE A 25 -9.44 12.88 -14.96
C ILE A 25 -10.86 13.02 -15.53
N ASP A 26 -10.96 13.30 -16.83
CA ASP A 26 -12.21 13.67 -17.49
C ASP A 26 -12.86 12.50 -18.26
N GLY A 27 -12.19 11.36 -18.32
CA GLY A 27 -12.64 10.20 -19.08
C GLY A 27 -13.77 9.42 -18.39
N ASP A 28 -14.43 8.54 -19.18
CA ASP A 28 -15.43 7.64 -18.62
C ASP A 28 -14.81 6.64 -17.64
N LEU A 29 -15.21 6.72 -16.39
CA LEU A 29 -14.64 5.94 -15.31
C LEU A 29 -14.79 4.42 -15.54
N GLU A 30 -15.92 3.98 -16.07
CA GLU A 30 -16.15 2.55 -16.28
C GLU A 30 -15.21 1.99 -17.35
N SER A 31 -15.07 2.70 -18.47
CA SER A 31 -14.12 2.33 -19.53
C SER A 31 -12.66 2.35 -19.05
N LEU A 32 -12.29 3.30 -18.20
CA LEU A 32 -10.96 3.35 -17.57
C LEU A 32 -10.73 2.16 -16.66
N CYS A 33 -11.69 1.81 -15.82
CA CYS A 33 -11.61 0.65 -14.93
C CYS A 33 -11.49 -0.67 -15.71
N GLN A 34 -12.28 -0.84 -16.77
CA GLN A 34 -12.20 -2.02 -17.64
C GLN A 34 -10.84 -2.13 -18.33
N GLY A 35 -10.32 -1.02 -18.84
CA GLY A 35 -8.98 -0.97 -19.42
C GLY A 35 -7.88 -1.32 -18.43
N ALA A 36 -7.94 -0.76 -17.24
CA ALA A 36 -6.99 -1.05 -16.16
C ALA A 36 -7.05 -2.53 -15.73
N ASP A 37 -8.26 -3.11 -15.62
CA ASP A 37 -8.41 -4.53 -15.26
C ASP A 37 -7.86 -5.46 -16.36
N LYS A 38 -8.05 -5.12 -17.63
CA LYS A 38 -7.46 -5.86 -18.75
C LYS A 38 -5.93 -5.84 -18.67
N ILE A 39 -5.31 -4.67 -18.46
CA ILE A 39 -3.87 -4.54 -18.30
C ILE A 39 -3.38 -5.36 -17.10
N ARG A 40 -4.05 -5.27 -15.96
CA ARG A 40 -3.72 -6.03 -14.76
C ARG A 40 -3.77 -7.54 -15.03
N LYS A 41 -4.82 -8.02 -15.66
CA LYS A 41 -5.00 -9.44 -16.01
C LYS A 41 -3.86 -9.96 -16.88
N GLU A 42 -3.52 -9.23 -17.93
CA GLU A 42 -2.49 -9.66 -18.89
C GLU A 42 -1.08 -9.59 -18.30
N LEU A 43 -0.78 -8.56 -17.50
CA LEU A 43 0.58 -8.35 -16.98
C LEU A 43 0.83 -8.96 -15.60
N CYS A 44 -0.19 -9.08 -14.75
CA CYS A 44 -0.06 -9.52 -13.36
C CYS A 44 -0.83 -10.82 -13.05
N GLY A 45 -1.72 -11.25 -13.94
CA GLY A 45 -2.60 -12.40 -13.68
C GLY A 45 -3.68 -12.11 -12.63
N ASN A 46 -4.24 -13.17 -12.05
CA ASN A 46 -5.33 -13.08 -11.08
C ASN A 46 -4.89 -13.37 -9.62
N GLN A 47 -3.60 -13.45 -9.38
CA GLN A 47 -3.08 -13.65 -8.03
C GLN A 47 -3.11 -12.36 -7.24
N VAL A 48 -3.38 -12.48 -5.94
CA VAL A 48 -3.39 -11.37 -4.99
C VAL A 48 -2.31 -11.61 -3.95
N ASP A 49 -1.39 -10.66 -3.82
CA ASP A 49 -0.40 -10.65 -2.75
C ASP A 49 -1.01 -10.01 -1.50
N LEU A 50 -1.11 -10.78 -0.43
CA LEU A 50 -1.52 -10.29 0.87
C LEU A 50 -0.30 -9.86 1.68
N CYS A 51 -0.30 -8.63 2.16
CA CYS A 51 0.72 -8.14 3.07
C CYS A 51 0.09 -7.57 4.33
N THR A 52 0.76 -7.76 5.46
CA THR A 52 0.32 -7.30 6.77
C THR A 52 1.43 -6.52 7.47
N ILE A 53 1.04 -5.70 8.42
CA ILE A 53 1.95 -4.86 9.19
C ILE A 53 1.58 -5.00 10.67
N ILE A 54 2.61 -5.14 11.53
CA ILE A 54 2.45 -4.96 12.96
C ILE A 54 3.14 -3.67 13.39
N ASN A 55 2.47 -2.89 14.24
CA ASN A 55 3.08 -1.74 14.88
C ASN A 55 3.83 -2.21 16.13
N GLY A 56 5.13 -2.40 16.01
CA GLY A 56 5.96 -2.99 17.07
C GLY A 56 6.33 -2.04 18.20
N ARG A 57 6.10 -0.73 18.04
CA ARG A 57 6.19 0.33 19.04
C ARG A 57 5.25 1.43 18.66
N ALA A 58 4.40 1.88 19.56
CA ALA A 58 3.42 2.93 19.30
C ALA A 58 3.64 4.18 20.14
N GLY A 59 3.34 5.33 19.52
CA GLY A 59 3.34 6.63 20.17
C GLY A 59 4.73 7.21 20.44
N ARG A 60 4.77 8.36 21.07
CA ARG A 60 5.97 9.08 21.51
C ARG A 60 7.04 9.28 20.43
N CYS A 61 6.64 9.36 19.15
CA CYS A 61 7.55 9.65 18.07
C CYS A 61 8.00 11.11 18.13
N SER A 62 9.31 11.34 18.08
CA SER A 62 9.92 12.68 18.14
C SER A 62 9.63 13.53 16.88
N GLU A 63 9.24 12.89 15.80
CA GLU A 63 9.01 13.56 14.53
C GLU A 63 7.63 14.24 14.46
N ASN A 64 7.56 15.38 13.80
CA ASN A 64 6.34 16.20 13.68
C ASN A 64 5.66 16.04 12.30
N CYS A 65 5.39 14.82 11.87
CA CYS A 65 4.65 14.56 10.65
C CYS A 65 3.17 14.93 10.83
N ARG A 66 2.67 15.86 10.04
CA ARG A 66 1.34 16.50 10.22
C ARG A 66 0.15 15.54 10.28
N PHE A 67 0.24 14.40 9.63
CA PHE A 67 -0.83 13.39 9.54
C PHE A 67 -0.65 12.20 10.50
N CYS A 68 0.45 12.15 11.25
CA CYS A 68 0.79 10.96 12.03
C CYS A 68 0.21 11.02 13.44
N ALA A 69 -0.67 10.07 13.77
CA ALA A 69 -1.27 9.94 15.10
C ALA A 69 -0.27 9.58 16.20
N GLN A 70 0.91 9.05 15.84
CA GLN A 70 1.93 8.59 16.78
C GLN A 70 2.97 9.68 17.16
N SER A 71 2.86 10.88 16.57
CA SER A 71 3.73 12.00 16.89
C SER A 71 3.47 12.51 18.30
N SER A 72 4.54 12.74 19.10
CA SER A 72 4.43 13.37 20.41
C SER A 72 3.95 14.84 20.36
N HIS A 73 3.94 15.44 19.18
CA HIS A 73 3.42 16.80 18.94
C HIS A 73 1.90 16.84 18.75
N HIS A 74 1.24 15.69 18.66
CA HIS A 74 -0.20 15.60 18.44
C HIS A 74 -0.89 14.92 19.62
N HIS A 75 -2.10 15.38 19.96
CA HIS A 75 -2.91 14.80 21.02
C HIS A 75 -4.06 13.99 20.40
N THR A 76 -3.75 12.75 20.04
CA THR A 76 -4.70 11.90 19.28
C THR A 76 -5.41 10.85 20.12
N GLY A 77 -4.94 10.60 21.36
CA GLY A 77 -5.46 9.51 22.20
C GLY A 77 -5.09 8.11 21.68
N ALA A 78 -4.16 8.00 20.72
CA ALA A 78 -3.66 6.72 20.26
C ALA A 78 -2.95 5.98 21.40
N GLU A 79 -3.11 4.66 21.45
CA GLU A 79 -2.43 3.81 22.43
C GLU A 79 -0.91 3.95 22.28
N GLU A 80 -0.21 4.00 23.42
CA GLU A 80 1.24 4.10 23.47
C GLU A 80 1.83 2.88 24.17
N TYR A 81 2.83 2.26 23.55
CA TYR A 81 3.60 1.14 24.16
C TYR A 81 5.03 1.12 23.63
N ASP A 82 5.92 0.52 24.43
CA ASP A 82 7.31 0.30 24.07
C ASP A 82 7.46 -0.81 23.03
N VAL A 83 8.69 -1.05 22.58
CA VAL A 83 8.96 -2.12 21.61
C VAL A 83 8.47 -3.45 22.15
N MET A 84 7.66 -4.14 21.39
CA MET A 84 7.15 -5.47 21.73
C MET A 84 8.31 -6.48 21.86
N ASP A 85 8.09 -7.52 22.65
CA ASP A 85 9.04 -8.61 22.77
C ASP A 85 9.08 -9.50 21.51
N VAL A 86 10.18 -10.25 21.35
CA VAL A 86 10.42 -11.09 20.18
C VAL A 86 9.35 -12.19 20.03
N ASP A 87 8.91 -12.77 21.12
CA ASP A 87 7.90 -13.86 21.07
C ASP A 87 6.56 -13.34 20.54
N SER A 88 6.20 -12.12 20.91
CA SER A 88 5.01 -11.44 20.39
C SER A 88 5.10 -11.20 18.88
N PHE A 89 6.26 -10.78 18.36
CA PHE A 89 6.48 -10.65 16.92
C PHE A 89 6.38 -11.98 16.18
N VAL A 90 7.04 -13.02 16.70
CA VAL A 90 7.04 -14.36 16.10
C VAL A 90 5.62 -14.93 16.07
N LYS A 91 4.88 -14.81 17.17
CA LYS A 91 3.47 -15.24 17.24
C LYS A 91 2.60 -14.50 16.21
N ALA A 92 2.75 -13.18 16.11
CA ALA A 92 2.00 -12.40 15.13
C ALA A 92 2.36 -12.81 13.69
N CYS A 93 3.63 -13.08 13.41
CA CYS A 93 4.08 -13.56 12.10
C CYS A 93 3.41 -14.89 11.73
N HIS A 94 3.40 -15.87 12.62
CA HIS A 94 2.75 -17.17 12.38
C HIS A 94 1.24 -17.04 12.16
N VAL A 95 0.54 -16.24 12.96
CA VAL A 95 -0.90 -15.98 12.76
C VAL A 95 -1.18 -15.37 11.39
N ASN A 96 -0.33 -14.45 10.93
CA ASN A 96 -0.49 -13.84 9.61
C ASN A 96 -0.17 -14.81 8.47
N GLU A 97 0.84 -15.68 8.64
CA GLU A 97 1.16 -16.75 7.69
C GLU A 97 -0.01 -17.74 7.56
N GLU A 98 -0.57 -18.20 8.68
CA GLU A 98 -1.76 -19.09 8.72
C GLU A 98 -2.98 -18.45 8.05
N ASN A 99 -3.11 -17.12 8.10
CA ASN A 99 -4.15 -16.35 7.41
C ASN A 99 -3.84 -16.08 5.93
N GLY A 100 -2.74 -16.62 5.40
CA GLY A 100 -2.36 -16.52 3.99
C GLY A 100 -1.62 -15.25 3.60
N ALA A 101 -1.07 -14.50 4.56
CA ALA A 101 -0.23 -13.35 4.23
C ALA A 101 1.11 -13.79 3.63
N HIS A 102 1.47 -13.21 2.48
CA HIS A 102 2.73 -13.48 1.80
C HIS A 102 3.88 -12.62 2.32
N ARG A 103 3.56 -11.47 2.91
CA ARG A 103 4.52 -10.54 3.49
C ARG A 103 4.04 -10.03 4.84
N PHE A 104 4.97 -9.97 5.77
CA PHE A 104 4.76 -9.43 7.10
C PHE A 104 5.82 -8.39 7.38
N SER A 105 5.42 -7.18 7.78
CA SER A 105 6.31 -6.07 8.06
C SER A 105 6.16 -5.60 9.51
N ILE A 106 7.28 -5.29 10.14
CA ILE A 106 7.31 -4.68 11.46
C ILE A 106 7.64 -3.19 11.28
N VAL A 107 6.79 -2.33 11.81
CA VAL A 107 7.02 -0.88 11.84
C VAL A 107 7.07 -0.40 13.28
N THR A 108 7.78 0.69 13.53
CA THR A 108 7.90 1.28 14.86
C THR A 108 7.77 2.79 14.80
N ALA A 109 7.14 3.38 15.79
CA ALA A 109 7.18 4.82 16.00
C ALA A 109 8.58 5.26 16.45
N GLY A 110 9.09 6.37 15.89
CA GLY A 110 10.40 6.92 16.22
C GLY A 110 11.49 6.61 15.19
N ARG A 111 12.65 7.22 15.38
CA ARG A 111 13.84 7.06 14.51
C ARG A 111 14.88 6.12 15.08
N THR A 112 14.90 5.93 16.39
CA THR A 112 15.85 5.08 17.12
C THR A 112 15.17 4.41 18.29
#